data_4c98bede098af9289076352775946522
#
_entry.id   4c98bede098af9289076352775946522
#
_cell.length_a   1.000
_cell.length_b   1.000
_cell.length_c   1.000
_cell.angle_alpha   90.00
_cell.angle_beta   90.00
_cell.angle_gamma   90.00
#
_symmetry.space_group_name_H-M   'P 1'
#
loop_
_entity.id
_entity.type
_entity.pdbx_description
1 polymer ?
#
loop_
_entity_poly.entity_id
_entity_poly.type
_entity_poly.pdbx_seq_one_letter_code
_entity_poly.pdbx_strand_id
1 'polypeptide(L)'
;YRTNYKKLPQQIILGSETASTVSSRGVYKLPVARRSMQKYPDHQASSYDVEHCGWSNLPEDDFIQHEDLPYCIGEFVWTGFDYLGEPTPYYTDWPSHSSLFGIIDLAGLPKDRYYLYRSHWNKDVETLHILPHWNWEGHEGEVVPVFVYTNYPSAELFINGKSQGKRTKDLSV
;
A
#
# COMPACT_ATOMS: atom_id res chain seq x y z
N TYR A 1 -18.44 -0.33 -5.14
CA TYR A 1 -18.98 0.83 -5.87
C TYR A 1 -20.01 0.40 -6.91
N ARG A 2 -19.66 -0.46 -7.89
CA ARG A 2 -20.56 -0.88 -9.01
C ARG A 2 -21.91 -1.44 -8.56
N THR A 3 -21.94 -2.26 -7.51
CA THR A 3 -23.17 -2.86 -6.98
C THR A 3 -24.11 -1.81 -6.39
N ASN A 4 -23.58 -0.82 -5.71
CA ASN A 4 -24.37 0.25 -5.11
C ASN A 4 -24.92 1.18 -6.19
N TYR A 5 -24.12 1.52 -7.19
CA TYR A 5 -24.58 2.34 -8.32
C TYR A 5 -25.71 1.69 -9.11
N LYS A 6 -25.69 0.37 -9.29
CA LYS A 6 -26.80 -0.35 -9.93
C LYS A 6 -28.13 -0.20 -9.19
N LYS A 7 -28.07 -0.03 -7.86
CA LYS A 7 -29.27 0.18 -7.04
C LYS A 7 -29.74 1.64 -7.03
N LEU A 8 -28.80 2.56 -7.21
CA LEU A 8 -29.01 4.01 -7.12
C LEU A 8 -28.28 4.72 -8.28
N PRO A 9 -28.76 4.55 -9.53
CA PRO A 9 -27.98 4.89 -10.74
C PRO A 9 -27.82 6.39 -11.03
N GLN A 10 -28.38 7.26 -10.19
CA GLN A 10 -28.18 8.72 -10.29
C GLN A 10 -27.39 9.30 -9.12
N GLN A 11 -26.83 8.44 -8.29
CA GLN A 11 -26.04 8.85 -7.13
C GLN A 11 -24.57 8.88 -7.47
N ILE A 12 -23.87 9.86 -6.91
CA ILE A 12 -22.41 9.84 -6.82
C ILE A 12 -21.99 8.99 -5.62
N ILE A 13 -20.84 8.36 -5.70
CA ILE A 13 -20.31 7.48 -4.65
C ILE A 13 -18.99 8.05 -4.13
N LEU A 14 -18.91 8.16 -2.81
CA LEU A 14 -17.69 8.49 -2.07
C LEU A 14 -17.31 7.30 -1.19
N GLY A 15 -16.08 6.86 -1.25
CA GLY A 15 -15.51 5.90 -0.30
C GLY A 15 -15.27 6.60 1.04
N SER A 16 -16.18 6.47 1.99
CA SER A 16 -16.06 7.12 3.30
C SER A 16 -15.04 6.46 4.22
N GLU A 17 -14.67 5.21 3.93
CA GLU A 17 -13.59 4.45 4.56
C GLU A 17 -13.16 3.36 3.59
N THR A 18 -11.90 3.37 3.19
CA THR A 18 -11.34 2.43 2.21
C THR A 18 -10.02 1.85 2.68
N ALA A 19 -9.61 0.77 2.03
CA ALA A 19 -8.26 0.21 2.10
C ALA A 19 -7.68 0.10 3.52
N SER A 20 -8.37 -0.61 4.45
CA SER A 20 -7.80 -0.99 5.75
C SER A 20 -6.65 -2.00 5.52
N THR A 21 -5.60 -1.53 4.88
CA THR A 21 -4.38 -2.25 4.55
C THR A 21 -3.42 -2.11 5.72
N VAL A 22 -2.68 -3.16 6.03
CA VAL A 22 -1.72 -3.19 7.14
C VAL A 22 -0.30 -3.19 6.62
N SER A 23 0.56 -2.38 7.23
CA SER A 23 2.00 -2.37 6.95
C SER A 23 2.82 -1.85 8.12
N SER A 24 4.04 -2.34 8.26
CA SER A 24 5.04 -1.85 9.22
C SER A 24 6.18 -1.22 8.45
N ARG A 25 6.55 0.03 8.80
CA ARG A 25 7.57 0.78 8.09
C ARG A 25 8.90 0.03 8.04
N GLY A 26 9.42 -0.21 6.81
CA GLY A 26 10.71 -0.82 6.58
C GLY A 26 10.79 -2.32 6.85
N VAL A 27 9.64 -2.99 7.05
CA VAL A 27 9.57 -4.45 7.21
C VAL A 27 9.06 -5.08 5.92
N TYR A 28 9.77 -6.06 5.41
CA TYR A 28 9.41 -6.71 4.15
C TYR A 28 9.36 -8.23 4.34
N LYS A 29 8.25 -8.83 3.91
CA LYS A 29 8.01 -10.28 4.01
C LYS A 29 8.07 -10.92 2.65
N LEU A 30 8.80 -12.02 2.57
CA LEU A 30 8.95 -12.82 1.35
C LEU A 30 8.28 -14.19 1.52
N PRO A 31 7.76 -14.79 0.44
CA PRO A 31 7.54 -14.20 -0.87
C PRO A 31 6.45 -13.13 -0.84
N VAL A 32 6.56 -12.11 -1.71
CA VAL A 32 5.54 -11.07 -1.84
C VAL A 32 4.26 -11.69 -2.41
N ALA A 33 3.18 -11.59 -1.67
CA ALA A 33 1.87 -12.11 -2.07
C ALA A 33 0.75 -11.35 -1.38
N ARG A 34 -0.37 -11.15 -2.08
CA ARG A 34 -1.59 -10.62 -1.47
C ARG A 34 -2.08 -11.55 -0.36
N ARG A 35 -2.26 -11.01 0.83
CA ARG A 35 -2.67 -11.77 2.02
C ARG A 35 -3.72 -11.02 2.81
N SER A 36 -4.67 -11.78 3.37
CA SER A 36 -5.67 -11.24 4.29
C SER A 36 -5.43 -11.75 5.69
N MET A 37 -5.40 -10.85 6.67
CA MET A 37 -5.26 -11.16 8.11
C MET A 37 -4.03 -12.02 8.44
N GLN A 38 -2.93 -11.83 7.69
CA GLN A 38 -1.70 -12.58 7.92
C GLN A 38 -1.05 -12.18 9.24
N LYS A 39 -0.58 -13.16 9.99
CA LYS A 39 0.21 -12.98 11.20
C LYS A 39 1.64 -13.48 11.01
N TYR A 40 2.59 -12.79 11.62
CA TYR A 40 4.00 -13.15 11.65
C TYR A 40 4.51 -13.19 13.09
N PRO A 41 5.52 -14.02 13.41
CA PRO A 41 6.06 -14.16 14.77
C PRO A 41 6.62 -12.86 15.37
N ASP A 42 7.06 -11.93 14.52
CA ASP A 42 7.59 -10.62 14.92
C ASP A 42 6.50 -9.55 15.08
N HIS A 43 5.23 -9.90 14.93
CA HIS A 43 4.06 -9.03 15.05
C HIS A 43 4.12 -7.80 14.12
N GLN A 44 4.72 -7.95 12.96
CA GLN A 44 4.82 -6.90 11.94
C GLN A 44 4.07 -7.32 10.67
N ALA A 45 3.77 -6.36 9.80
CA ALA A 45 3.17 -6.58 8.50
C ALA A 45 4.12 -6.11 7.38
N SER A 46 3.95 -6.66 6.17
CA SER A 46 4.82 -6.32 5.06
C SER A 46 4.60 -4.90 4.54
N SER A 47 5.69 -4.17 4.33
CA SER A 47 5.68 -2.82 3.74
C SER A 47 5.48 -2.81 2.21
N TYR A 48 5.40 -3.97 1.59
CA TYR A 48 5.03 -4.09 0.16
C TYR A 48 3.57 -3.72 -0.14
N ASP A 49 2.77 -3.42 0.88
CA ASP A 49 1.37 -2.98 0.74
C ASP A 49 0.45 -4.01 0.12
N VAL A 50 0.72 -5.28 0.37
CA VAL A 50 -0.02 -6.43 -0.17
C VAL A 50 -0.85 -7.16 0.90
N GLU A 51 -0.94 -6.60 2.11
CA GLU A 51 -1.64 -7.21 3.25
C GLU A 51 -2.80 -6.32 3.70
N HIS A 52 -3.96 -6.92 3.87
CA HIS A 52 -5.20 -6.21 4.22
C HIS A 52 -6.04 -6.96 5.25
N CYS A 53 -7.01 -6.27 5.84
CA CYS A 53 -8.00 -6.88 6.71
C CYS A 53 -9.01 -7.72 5.94
N GLY A 54 -9.67 -8.67 6.61
CA GLY A 54 -10.65 -9.56 5.99
C GLY A 54 -11.87 -8.86 5.41
N TRP A 55 -12.18 -7.66 5.91
CA TRP A 55 -13.30 -6.81 5.46
C TRP A 55 -12.89 -5.73 4.46
N SER A 56 -11.63 -5.73 4.02
CA SER A 56 -11.01 -4.67 3.27
C SER A 56 -10.33 -5.17 1.99
N ASN A 57 -9.71 -4.26 1.27
CA ASN A 57 -9.02 -4.44 0.02
C ASN A 57 -7.67 -3.69 0.03
N LEU A 58 -6.91 -3.79 -1.05
CA LEU A 58 -5.70 -3.02 -1.25
C LEU A 58 -6.01 -1.65 -1.85
N PRO A 59 -5.12 -0.63 -1.68
CA PRO A 59 -5.30 0.69 -2.29
C PRO A 59 -5.50 0.65 -3.81
N GLU A 60 -4.80 -0.24 -4.49
CA GLU A 60 -4.90 -0.41 -5.95
C GLU A 60 -6.30 -0.82 -6.39
N ASP A 61 -7.01 -1.63 -5.60
CA ASP A 61 -8.38 -2.02 -5.90
C ASP A 61 -9.33 -0.80 -5.89
N ASP A 62 -9.07 0.19 -5.02
CA ASP A 62 -9.83 1.43 -4.97
C ASP A 62 -9.43 2.40 -6.09
N PHE A 63 -8.14 2.53 -6.38
CA PHE A 63 -7.65 3.36 -7.48
C PHE A 63 -8.26 2.96 -8.82
N ILE A 64 -8.32 1.67 -9.13
CA ILE A 64 -8.97 1.14 -10.33
C ILE A 64 -10.46 1.54 -10.38
N GLN A 65 -11.16 1.44 -9.24
CA GLN A 65 -12.58 1.83 -9.19
C GLN A 65 -12.75 3.35 -9.44
N HIS A 66 -11.86 4.18 -8.89
CA HIS A 66 -11.94 5.63 -9.05
C HIS A 66 -11.59 6.07 -10.48
N GLU A 67 -10.66 5.41 -11.13
CA GLU A 67 -10.28 5.70 -12.52
C GLU A 67 -11.34 5.23 -13.52
N ASP A 68 -11.92 4.04 -13.29
CA ASP A 68 -12.88 3.41 -14.21
C ASP A 68 -14.31 3.93 -14.08
N LEU A 69 -14.69 4.44 -12.91
CA LEU A 69 -16.09 4.73 -12.60
C LEU A 69 -16.32 6.23 -12.40
N PRO A 70 -16.87 6.93 -13.41
CA PRO A 70 -17.02 8.39 -13.38
C PRO A 70 -17.97 8.91 -12.29
N TYR A 71 -18.73 8.04 -11.66
CA TYR A 71 -19.59 8.36 -10.52
C TYR A 71 -18.89 8.18 -9.16
N CYS A 72 -17.66 7.69 -9.13
CA CYS A 72 -16.82 7.65 -7.94
C CYS A 72 -16.04 8.97 -7.85
N ILE A 73 -16.27 9.72 -6.77
CA ILE A 73 -15.70 11.07 -6.59
C ILE A 73 -14.49 11.11 -5.66
N GLY A 74 -14.08 9.97 -5.12
CA GLY A 74 -12.90 9.85 -4.26
C GLY A 74 -13.12 8.94 -3.07
N GLU A 75 -12.16 9.00 -2.15
CA GLU A 75 -12.12 8.15 -0.97
C GLU A 75 -11.51 8.84 0.24
N PHE A 76 -11.81 8.32 1.42
CA PHE A 76 -11.09 8.54 2.67
C PHE A 76 -10.48 7.22 3.10
N VAL A 77 -9.16 7.14 3.03
CA VAL A 77 -8.44 5.92 3.39
C VAL A 77 -8.40 5.70 4.90
N TRP A 78 -8.52 4.46 5.35
CA TRP A 78 -8.23 4.06 6.71
C TRP A 78 -6.80 3.53 6.81
N THR A 79 -5.81 4.30 7.36
CA THR A 79 -5.97 5.61 7.95
C THR A 79 -4.69 6.44 7.76
N GLY A 80 -4.72 7.74 8.03
CA GLY A 80 -3.57 8.63 7.86
C GLY A 80 -2.39 8.28 8.76
N PHE A 81 -2.64 7.96 10.03
CA PHE A 81 -1.60 7.68 11.03
C PHE A 81 -1.87 6.34 11.73
N ASP A 82 -0.81 5.65 12.13
CA ASP A 82 -0.93 4.62 13.14
C ASP A 82 -1.40 5.26 14.47
N TYR A 83 -2.12 4.51 15.26
CA TYR A 83 -2.64 4.96 16.55
C TYR A 83 -2.56 3.85 17.58
N LEU A 84 -2.57 4.21 18.86
CA LEU A 84 -2.64 3.24 19.96
C LEU A 84 -4.03 2.59 19.98
N GLY A 85 -4.05 1.30 20.19
CA GLY A 85 -5.25 0.48 20.07
C GLY A 85 -5.35 -0.20 18.70
N GLU A 86 -6.32 -1.09 18.56
CA GLU A 86 -6.65 -1.83 17.34
C GLU A 86 -5.45 -2.43 16.59
N PRO A 87 -4.61 -3.23 17.25
CA PRO A 87 -3.39 -3.76 16.66
C PRO A 87 -3.67 -4.92 15.69
N THR A 88 -4.63 -4.78 14.80
CA THR A 88 -5.02 -5.79 13.82
C THR A 88 -3.84 -6.15 12.89
N PRO A 89 -3.57 -7.46 12.66
CA PRO A 89 -4.33 -8.63 13.11
C PRO A 89 -3.91 -9.19 14.48
N TYR A 90 -3.12 -8.47 15.28
CA TYR A 90 -2.45 -8.91 16.50
C TYR A 90 -3.18 -8.57 17.80
N TYR A 91 -4.47 -8.30 17.75
CA TYR A 91 -5.28 -7.84 18.90
C TYR A 91 -5.38 -8.85 20.05
N THR A 92 -4.98 -10.09 19.86
CA THR A 92 -4.87 -11.13 20.90
C THR A 92 -3.44 -11.38 21.34
N ASP A 93 -2.47 -10.70 20.73
CA ASP A 93 -1.05 -11.03 20.88
C ASP A 93 -0.33 -9.93 21.67
N TRP A 94 0.03 -10.23 22.91
CA TRP A 94 0.81 -9.31 23.73
C TRP A 94 2.28 -9.28 23.27
N PRO A 95 2.94 -8.12 23.20
CA PRO A 95 2.50 -6.78 23.64
C PRO A 95 1.99 -5.86 22.52
N SER A 96 1.35 -6.37 21.50
CA SER A 96 0.86 -5.56 20.37
C SER A 96 -0.22 -4.58 20.82
N HIS A 97 -0.01 -3.29 20.65
CA HIS A 97 -0.97 -2.24 21.02
C HIS A 97 -1.10 -1.10 20.02
N SER A 98 -0.34 -1.11 18.94
CA SER A 98 -0.46 -0.09 17.90
C SER A 98 -1.16 -0.66 16.69
N SER A 99 -2.01 0.15 16.04
CA SER A 99 -2.51 -0.17 14.71
C SER A 99 -1.36 -0.20 13.70
N LEU A 100 -1.57 -0.93 12.59
CA LEU A 100 -0.66 -1.00 11.44
C LEU A 100 -1.30 -0.37 10.19
N PHE A 101 -2.42 0.32 10.35
CA PHE A 101 -3.21 0.90 9.25
C PHE A 101 -2.64 2.19 8.69
N GLY A 102 -1.83 2.90 9.47
CA GLY A 102 -1.37 4.24 9.13
C GLY A 102 -0.57 4.30 7.82
N ILE A 103 -0.78 5.36 7.07
CA ILE A 103 0.09 5.79 5.97
C ILE A 103 1.40 6.33 6.55
N ILE A 104 1.32 6.91 7.74
CA ILE A 104 2.42 7.43 8.56
C ILE A 104 2.43 6.64 9.87
N ASP A 105 3.60 6.29 10.37
CA ASP A 105 3.75 5.54 11.61
C ASP A 105 3.55 6.42 12.88
N LEU A 106 3.57 5.78 14.06
CA LEU A 106 3.43 6.49 15.35
C LEU A 106 4.53 7.53 15.62
N ALA A 107 5.69 7.40 14.99
CA ALA A 107 6.78 8.37 15.12
C ALA A 107 6.63 9.56 14.15
N GLY A 108 5.57 9.59 13.35
CA GLY A 108 5.34 10.62 12.35
C GLY A 108 6.16 10.41 11.07
N LEU A 109 6.69 9.22 10.84
CA LEU A 109 7.50 8.90 9.66
C LEU A 109 6.66 8.21 8.58
N PRO A 110 6.80 8.63 7.30
CA PRO A 110 6.05 8.03 6.21
C PRO A 110 6.45 6.56 6.00
N LYS A 111 5.46 5.70 5.82
CA LYS A 111 5.64 4.33 5.33
C LYS A 111 5.74 4.34 3.79
N ASP A 112 6.10 3.20 3.16
CA ASP A 112 6.16 3.12 1.69
C ASP A 112 4.80 3.48 1.05
N ARG A 113 3.71 3.10 1.68
CA ARG A 113 2.34 3.45 1.31
C ARG A 113 2.08 4.96 1.18
N TYR A 114 2.74 5.81 1.95
CA TYR A 114 2.66 7.25 1.78
C TYR A 114 3.02 7.68 0.36
N TYR A 115 4.07 7.10 -0.19
CA TYR A 115 4.53 7.41 -1.54
C TYR A 115 3.64 6.81 -2.62
N LEU A 116 2.99 5.67 -2.34
CA LEU A 116 1.97 5.09 -3.22
C LEU A 116 0.80 6.08 -3.37
N TYR A 117 0.19 6.52 -2.27
CA TYR A 117 -0.89 7.51 -2.30
C TYR A 117 -0.45 8.83 -2.89
N ARG A 118 0.74 9.33 -2.53
CA ARG A 118 1.27 10.58 -3.10
C ARG A 118 1.43 10.48 -4.61
N SER A 119 1.86 9.36 -5.13
CA SER A 119 2.02 9.17 -6.58
C SER A 119 0.69 9.17 -7.35
N HIS A 120 -0.40 8.80 -6.68
CA HIS A 120 -1.75 8.81 -7.25
C HIS A 120 -2.46 10.15 -7.09
N TRP A 121 -2.43 10.71 -5.89
CA TRP A 121 -3.26 11.86 -5.55
C TRP A 121 -2.61 13.21 -5.81
N ASN A 122 -1.29 13.31 -5.64
CA ASN A 122 -0.60 14.58 -5.81
C ASN A 122 0.10 14.64 -7.18
N LYS A 123 -0.51 15.34 -8.12
CA LYS A 123 0.03 15.51 -9.48
C LYS A 123 1.02 16.67 -9.58
N ASP A 124 1.06 17.56 -8.59
CA ASP A 124 1.90 18.75 -8.58
C ASP A 124 3.30 18.50 -8.03
N VAL A 125 3.47 17.41 -7.29
CA VAL A 125 4.75 17.02 -6.69
C VAL A 125 5.29 15.76 -7.32
N GLU A 126 6.50 15.85 -7.85
CA GLU A 126 7.20 14.69 -8.40
C GLU A 126 7.39 13.61 -7.33
N THR A 127 6.99 12.40 -7.65
CA THR A 127 7.14 11.24 -6.77
C THR A 127 7.92 10.16 -7.49
N LEU A 128 9.02 9.76 -6.88
CA LEU A 128 9.80 8.60 -7.26
C LEU A 128 10.31 7.94 -5.98
N HIS A 129 9.75 6.81 -5.63
CA HIS A 129 10.07 6.08 -4.42
C HIS A 129 10.32 4.61 -4.76
N ILE A 130 11.43 4.09 -4.26
CA ILE A 130 11.85 2.70 -4.46
C ILE A 130 11.72 1.93 -3.14
N LEU A 131 11.20 0.72 -3.22
CA LEU A 131 11.17 -0.24 -2.12
C LEU A 131 11.55 -1.64 -2.65
N PRO A 132 12.08 -2.52 -1.83
CA PRO A 132 12.39 -2.39 -0.39
C PRO A 132 13.71 -1.64 -0.15
N HIS A 133 14.13 -1.56 1.12
CA HIS A 133 15.51 -1.19 1.45
C HIS A 133 16.51 -2.23 0.88
N TRP A 134 17.81 -1.89 0.91
CA TRP A 134 18.86 -2.72 0.29
C TRP A 134 19.65 -3.59 1.29
N ASN A 135 19.16 -3.75 2.52
CA ASN A 135 19.79 -4.53 3.59
C ASN A 135 19.16 -5.92 3.67
N TRP A 136 19.77 -6.88 3.00
CA TRP A 136 19.26 -8.26 2.86
C TRP A 136 20.26 -9.31 3.34
N GLU A 137 21.01 -9.00 4.41
CA GLU A 137 21.91 -9.96 5.05
C GLU A 137 21.15 -11.22 5.47
N GLY A 138 21.68 -12.38 5.10
CA GLY A 138 21.06 -13.69 5.38
C GLY A 138 20.00 -14.14 4.37
N HIS A 139 19.79 -13.36 3.29
CA HIS A 139 18.81 -13.69 2.22
C HIS A 139 19.49 -13.93 0.86
N GLU A 140 20.77 -14.36 0.88
CA GLU A 140 21.53 -14.64 -0.33
C GLU A 140 20.86 -15.73 -1.16
N GLY A 141 20.59 -15.43 -2.44
CA GLY A 141 19.92 -16.34 -3.37
C GLY A 141 18.39 -16.26 -3.37
N GLU A 142 17.80 -15.48 -2.49
CA GLU A 142 16.35 -15.20 -2.53
C GLU A 142 16.01 -14.14 -3.59
N VAL A 143 14.82 -14.24 -4.15
CA VAL A 143 14.28 -13.24 -5.07
C VAL A 143 13.61 -12.13 -4.26
N VAL A 144 14.16 -10.92 -4.37
CA VAL A 144 13.63 -9.73 -3.73
C VAL A 144 12.97 -8.84 -4.79
N PRO A 145 11.64 -8.77 -4.88
CA PRO A 145 10.95 -7.87 -5.80
C PRO A 145 11.24 -6.41 -5.47
N VAL A 146 11.58 -5.63 -6.50
CA VAL A 146 11.77 -4.18 -6.38
C VAL A 146 10.53 -3.49 -6.94
N PHE A 147 9.86 -2.70 -6.11
CA PHE A 147 8.72 -1.89 -6.51
C PHE A 147 9.13 -0.42 -6.62
N VAL A 148 8.46 0.31 -7.49
CA VAL A 148 8.65 1.75 -7.68
C VAL A 148 7.29 2.44 -7.69
N TYR A 149 7.07 3.34 -6.73
CA TYR A 149 5.89 4.20 -6.70
C TYR A 149 6.22 5.55 -7.34
N THR A 150 5.52 5.90 -8.40
CA THR A 150 5.83 7.11 -9.16
C THR A 150 4.60 7.65 -9.89
N ASN A 151 4.54 8.97 -10.07
CA ASN A 151 3.61 9.64 -10.98
C ASN A 151 4.19 9.87 -12.38
N TYR A 152 5.42 9.41 -12.64
CA TYR A 152 6.00 9.37 -13.99
C TYR A 152 5.51 8.17 -14.79
N PRO A 153 5.53 8.25 -16.13
CA PRO A 153 5.07 7.16 -17.00
C PRO A 153 6.01 5.96 -17.02
N SER A 154 7.26 6.10 -16.57
CA SER A 154 8.25 5.02 -16.56
C SER A 154 9.35 5.26 -15.54
N ALA A 155 10.00 4.19 -15.12
CA ALA A 155 11.19 4.21 -14.28
C ALA A 155 12.27 3.27 -14.83
N GLU A 156 13.53 3.59 -14.58
CA GLU A 156 14.68 2.75 -14.92
C GLU A 156 15.51 2.49 -13.68
N LEU A 157 15.82 1.22 -13.41
CA LEU A 157 16.62 0.82 -12.26
C LEU A 157 18.11 0.73 -12.67
N PHE A 158 18.97 1.32 -11.85
CA PHE A 158 20.41 1.17 -11.96
C PHE A 158 21.00 0.53 -10.71
N ILE A 159 21.86 -0.46 -10.87
CA ILE A 159 22.64 -1.06 -9.80
C ILE A 159 24.11 -0.81 -10.10
N ASN A 160 24.80 -0.10 -9.21
CA ASN A 160 26.21 0.29 -9.40
C ASN A 160 26.47 0.95 -10.78
N GLY A 161 25.58 1.83 -11.20
CA GLY A 161 25.67 2.54 -12.49
C GLY A 161 25.29 1.72 -13.73
N LYS A 162 24.99 0.43 -13.58
CA LYS A 162 24.54 -0.42 -14.67
C LYS A 162 23.01 -0.52 -14.71
N SER A 163 22.41 -0.18 -15.84
CA SER A 163 20.97 -0.31 -16.06
C SER A 163 20.52 -1.77 -15.93
N GLN A 164 19.43 -1.96 -15.20
CA GLN A 164 18.71 -3.22 -15.07
C GLN A 164 17.44 -3.23 -15.93
N GLY A 165 17.26 -2.20 -16.73
CA GLY A 165 16.15 -2.02 -17.64
C GLY A 165 15.14 -0.98 -17.17
N LYS A 166 14.36 -0.51 -18.15
CA LYS A 166 13.28 0.45 -18.00
C LYS A 166 11.94 -0.28 -17.96
N ARG A 167 11.06 0.16 -17.09
CA ARG A 167 9.66 -0.28 -17.01
C ARG A 167 8.74 0.89 -17.26
N THR A 168 7.75 0.69 -18.11
CA THR A 168 6.66 1.64 -18.33
C THR A 168 5.51 1.25 -17.39
N LYS A 169 4.86 2.26 -16.82
CA LYS A 169 3.68 2.06 -15.98
C LYS A 169 2.60 1.39 -16.81
N ASP A 170 2.08 0.29 -16.33
CA ASP A 170 0.91 -0.35 -16.91
C ASP A 170 -0.33 0.38 -16.39
N LEU A 171 -1.14 0.89 -17.30
CA LEU A 171 -2.40 1.57 -17.00
C LEU A 171 -3.61 0.65 -17.17
N SER A 172 -3.37 -0.60 -17.53
CA SER A 172 -4.40 -1.63 -17.76
C SER A 172 -4.69 -2.50 -16.53
N VAL A 173 -4.55 -1.95 -15.34
CA VAL A 173 -4.81 -2.71 -14.12
C VAL A 173 -6.29 -2.85 -13.87
#